data_9fc5ef1f97d957e3c1b69dda80145b48
#
_entry.id   9fc5ef1f97d957e3c1b69dda80145b48
#
_cell.length_a   1.000
_cell.length_b   1.000
_cell.length_c   1.000
_cell.angle_alpha   90.00
_cell.angle_beta   90.00
_cell.angle_gamma   90.00
#
_symmetry.space_group_name_H-M   'P 1'
#
loop_
_entity.id
_entity.type
_entity.pdbx_description
1 polymer ?
#
loop_
_entity_poly.entity_id
_entity_poly.type
_entity_poly.pdbx_seq_one_letter_code
_entity_poly.pdbx_strand_id
1 'polypeptide(L)'
;MKNYLKLFKGCVMLCVSLLLIGCNNTSEKQLELELAQSTLEKNIAMYETVWNKVINDRQIDLINEDSFDKDVTALATSGGDIIGLENFKNYYNNYLTGFSDAEFTIVDIFGQGDKMVKHWNFKGTHDGDFFGVPATGKSVDISGTTLIKMKDGKIAAEQDYMDFLGFYTQLGLLGQ
;
A
#
# COMPACT_ATOMS: atom_id res chain seq x y z
N MET A 1 -35.65 -16.84 -57.03
CA MET A 1 -35.65 -15.54 -56.27
C MET A 1 -36.15 -15.66 -54.83
N LYS A 2 -37.20 -16.43 -54.52
CA LYS A 2 -37.75 -16.55 -53.14
C LYS A 2 -36.82 -17.22 -52.12
N ASN A 3 -35.91 -18.09 -52.54
CA ASN A 3 -35.01 -18.85 -51.63
C ASN A 3 -33.78 -18.02 -51.17
N TYR A 4 -33.26 -17.11 -51.98
CA TYR A 4 -32.16 -16.25 -51.62
C TYR A 4 -32.56 -15.19 -50.58
N LEU A 5 -33.83 -14.74 -50.62
CA LEU A 5 -34.37 -13.77 -49.68
C LEU A 5 -34.49 -14.32 -48.26
N LYS A 6 -34.81 -15.63 -48.13
CA LYS A 6 -34.84 -16.32 -46.81
C LYS A 6 -33.47 -16.57 -46.22
N LEU A 7 -32.47 -16.90 -47.07
CA LEU A 7 -31.08 -17.07 -46.63
C LEU A 7 -30.48 -15.76 -46.18
N PHE A 8 -30.77 -14.64 -46.88
CA PHE A 8 -30.27 -13.32 -46.52
C PHE A 8 -30.87 -12.79 -45.21
N LYS A 9 -32.16 -13.05 -44.94
CA LYS A 9 -32.80 -12.71 -43.67
C LYS A 9 -32.23 -13.50 -42.49
N GLY A 10 -31.89 -14.80 -42.69
CA GLY A 10 -31.28 -15.65 -41.68
C GLY A 10 -29.86 -15.22 -41.32
N CYS A 11 -29.06 -14.85 -42.33
CA CYS A 11 -27.69 -14.36 -42.13
C CYS A 11 -27.63 -12.98 -41.40
N VAL A 12 -28.54 -12.07 -41.78
CA VAL A 12 -28.60 -10.72 -41.11
C VAL A 12 -29.07 -10.87 -39.66
N MET A 13 -30.00 -11.77 -39.34
CA MET A 13 -30.45 -11.98 -37.98
C MET A 13 -29.39 -12.65 -37.11
N LEU A 14 -28.57 -13.56 -37.67
CA LEU A 14 -27.45 -14.18 -36.97
C LEU A 14 -26.30 -13.18 -36.67
N CYS A 15 -26.01 -12.28 -37.63
CA CYS A 15 -24.99 -11.24 -37.42
C CYS A 15 -25.41 -10.19 -36.38
N VAL A 16 -26.68 -9.82 -36.29
CA VAL A 16 -27.18 -8.87 -35.29
C VAL A 16 -27.15 -9.49 -33.89
N SER A 17 -27.47 -10.78 -33.73
CA SER A 17 -27.36 -11.46 -32.42
C SER A 17 -25.91 -11.59 -31.93
N LEU A 18 -24.93 -11.78 -32.80
CA LEU A 18 -23.51 -11.83 -32.46
C LEU A 18 -22.96 -10.45 -32.02
N LEU A 19 -23.47 -9.36 -32.62
CA LEU A 19 -23.06 -8.02 -32.25
C LEU A 19 -23.61 -7.61 -30.86
N LEU A 20 -24.78 -8.06 -30.47
CA LEU A 20 -25.37 -7.76 -29.16
C LEU A 20 -24.66 -8.49 -28.02
N ILE A 21 -24.15 -9.71 -28.23
CA ILE A 21 -23.40 -10.46 -27.21
C ILE A 21 -22.00 -9.83 -26.99
N GLY A 22 -21.37 -9.31 -28.03
CA GLY A 22 -20.09 -8.60 -27.93
C GLY A 22 -20.16 -7.29 -27.15
N CYS A 23 -21.23 -6.52 -27.29
CA CYS A 23 -21.42 -5.25 -26.59
C CYS A 23 -21.67 -5.43 -25.08
N ASN A 24 -22.39 -6.46 -24.65
CA ASN A 24 -22.64 -6.70 -23.24
C ASN A 24 -21.37 -7.08 -22.47
N ASN A 25 -20.55 -7.99 -23.01
CA ASN A 25 -19.29 -8.38 -22.38
C ASN A 25 -18.29 -7.22 -22.28
N THR A 26 -18.30 -6.30 -23.23
CA THR A 26 -17.41 -5.13 -23.20
C THR A 26 -17.85 -4.15 -22.13
N SER A 27 -19.14 -3.94 -21.93
CA SER A 27 -19.67 -3.02 -20.90
C SER A 27 -19.46 -3.56 -19.48
N GLU A 28 -19.65 -4.86 -19.25
CA GLU A 28 -19.39 -5.50 -17.95
C GLU A 28 -17.91 -5.41 -17.58
N LYS A 29 -17.02 -5.76 -18.49
CA LYS A 29 -15.57 -5.68 -18.27
C LYS A 29 -15.10 -4.23 -18.01
N GLN A 30 -15.69 -3.27 -18.69
CA GLN A 30 -15.37 -1.86 -18.46
C GLN A 30 -15.83 -1.43 -17.08
N LEU A 31 -17.03 -1.80 -16.64
CA LEU A 31 -17.52 -1.51 -15.29
C LEU A 31 -16.64 -2.14 -14.19
N GLU A 32 -16.21 -3.40 -14.38
CA GLU A 32 -15.27 -4.04 -13.46
C GLU A 32 -13.96 -3.28 -13.34
N LEU A 33 -13.40 -2.82 -14.46
CA LEU A 33 -12.16 -2.03 -14.45
C LEU A 33 -12.35 -0.67 -13.75
N GLU A 34 -13.46 0.02 -13.99
CA GLU A 34 -13.78 1.28 -13.34
C GLU A 34 -13.97 1.10 -11.82
N LEU A 35 -14.64 0.03 -11.39
CA LEU A 35 -14.79 -0.32 -9.97
C LEU A 35 -13.44 -0.65 -9.32
N ALA A 36 -12.60 -1.44 -9.99
CA ALA A 36 -11.28 -1.78 -9.50
C ALA A 36 -10.39 -0.53 -9.35
N GLN A 37 -10.44 0.37 -10.34
CA GLN A 37 -9.71 1.64 -10.31
C GLN A 37 -10.22 2.53 -9.17
N SER A 38 -11.53 2.70 -9.02
CA SER A 38 -12.13 3.48 -7.93
C SER A 38 -11.78 2.90 -6.55
N THR A 39 -11.72 1.58 -6.43
CA THR A 39 -11.31 0.91 -5.19
C THR A 39 -9.85 1.19 -4.87
N LEU A 40 -8.96 1.09 -5.86
CA LEU A 40 -7.55 1.40 -5.72
C LEU A 40 -7.34 2.85 -5.27
N GLU A 41 -8.00 3.80 -5.92
CA GLU A 41 -7.90 5.23 -5.56
C GLU A 41 -8.33 5.50 -4.11
N LYS A 42 -9.41 4.86 -3.65
CA LYS A 42 -9.83 4.95 -2.24
C LYS A 42 -8.81 4.35 -1.28
N ASN A 43 -8.25 3.19 -1.63
CA ASN A 43 -7.22 2.54 -0.83
C ASN A 43 -5.97 3.41 -0.72
N ILE A 44 -5.51 4.01 -1.83
CA ILE A 44 -4.37 4.94 -1.86
C ILE A 44 -4.65 6.15 -0.95
N ALA A 45 -5.78 6.82 -1.14
CA ALA A 45 -6.12 8.01 -0.36
C ALA A 45 -6.22 7.74 1.16
N MET A 46 -6.81 6.60 1.54
CA MET A 46 -6.88 6.16 2.93
C MET A 46 -5.48 5.89 3.47
N TYR A 47 -4.67 5.13 2.74
CA TYR A 47 -3.33 4.74 3.11
C TYR A 47 -2.42 5.96 3.35
N GLU A 48 -2.38 6.90 2.41
CA GLU A 48 -1.62 8.16 2.52
C GLU A 48 -2.07 8.98 3.73
N THR A 49 -3.39 9.11 3.92
CA THR A 49 -3.95 9.87 5.04
C THR A 49 -3.55 9.26 6.39
N VAL A 50 -3.66 7.95 6.52
CA VAL A 50 -3.37 7.25 7.78
C VAL A 50 -1.89 7.35 8.11
N TRP A 51 -0.99 7.01 7.18
CA TRP A 51 0.45 7.03 7.45
C TRP A 51 1.00 8.44 7.67
N ASN A 52 0.48 9.44 6.94
CA ASN A 52 0.86 10.83 7.21
C ASN A 52 0.51 11.23 8.65
N LYS A 53 -0.68 10.91 9.13
CA LYS A 53 -1.10 11.22 10.51
C LYS A 53 -0.36 10.40 11.55
N VAL A 54 -0.15 9.10 11.30
CA VAL A 54 0.56 8.21 12.23
C VAL A 54 1.97 8.74 12.49
N ILE A 55 2.71 9.09 11.44
CA ILE A 55 4.10 9.51 11.61
C ILE A 55 4.22 11.02 11.88
N ASN A 56 3.72 11.87 10.98
CA ASN A 56 3.95 13.31 11.05
C ASN A 56 3.12 13.99 12.15
N ASP A 57 1.89 13.54 12.38
CA ASP A 57 1.04 14.04 13.48
C ASP A 57 1.17 13.20 14.75
N ARG A 58 2.01 12.15 14.75
CA ARG A 58 2.29 11.24 15.86
C ARG A 58 1.05 10.56 16.44
N GLN A 59 0.04 10.29 15.59
CA GLN A 59 -1.23 9.68 15.97
C GLN A 59 -1.17 8.15 15.85
N ILE A 60 -0.35 7.51 16.67
CA ILE A 60 -0.14 6.04 16.63
C ILE A 60 -1.43 5.24 16.84
N ASP A 61 -2.43 5.80 17.52
CA ASP A 61 -3.73 5.17 17.77
C ASP A 61 -4.60 5.01 16.51
N LEU A 62 -4.22 5.63 15.39
CA LEU A 62 -4.82 5.37 14.09
C LEU A 62 -4.42 4.01 13.50
N ILE A 63 -3.41 3.35 14.05
CA ILE A 63 -3.18 1.92 13.83
C ILE A 63 -4.20 1.15 14.66
N ASN A 64 -5.40 0.98 14.08
CA ASN A 64 -6.55 0.35 14.70
C ASN A 64 -7.41 -0.38 13.64
N GLU A 65 -8.47 -1.05 14.07
CA GLU A 65 -9.30 -1.85 13.16
C GLU A 65 -10.12 -1.04 12.14
N ASP A 66 -10.16 0.29 12.22
CA ASP A 66 -10.81 1.10 11.19
C ASP A 66 -9.99 1.13 9.88
N SER A 67 -8.66 1.15 9.99
CA SER A 67 -7.73 1.29 8.87
C SER A 67 -6.86 0.05 8.62
N PHE A 68 -6.70 -0.83 9.60
CA PHE A 68 -5.85 -2.02 9.51
C PHE A 68 -6.64 -3.30 9.75
N ASP A 69 -6.26 -4.39 9.07
CA ASP A 69 -6.77 -5.72 9.40
C ASP A 69 -6.29 -6.13 10.79
N LYS A 70 -7.14 -6.81 11.57
CA LYS A 70 -6.76 -7.28 12.93
C LYS A 70 -5.54 -8.21 12.94
N ASP A 71 -5.32 -8.93 11.83
CA ASP A 71 -4.21 -9.85 11.61
C ASP A 71 -3.11 -9.21 10.73
N VAL A 72 -3.03 -7.88 10.67
CA VAL A 72 -2.04 -7.14 9.87
C VAL A 72 -0.63 -7.63 10.15
N THR A 73 0.19 -7.67 9.11
CA THR A 73 1.55 -8.21 9.19
C THR A 73 2.58 -7.23 8.63
N ALA A 74 3.66 -6.96 9.37
CA ALA A 74 4.89 -6.41 8.80
C ALA A 74 5.82 -7.57 8.46
N LEU A 75 6.05 -7.77 7.15
CA LEU A 75 6.76 -8.95 6.63
C LEU A 75 8.28 -8.72 6.58
N ALA A 76 9.03 -9.80 6.80
CA ALA A 76 10.48 -9.87 6.60
C ALA A 76 11.26 -8.77 7.34
N THR A 77 10.82 -8.38 8.53
CA THR A 77 11.61 -7.51 9.41
C THR A 77 12.87 -8.23 9.89
N SER A 78 13.85 -7.51 10.41
CA SER A 78 15.10 -8.10 10.92
C SER A 78 14.89 -9.15 12.03
N GLY A 79 13.74 -9.06 12.75
CA GLY A 79 13.35 -10.00 13.80
C GLY A 79 12.35 -11.07 13.34
N GLY A 80 12.05 -11.16 12.04
CA GLY A 80 10.99 -12.00 11.48
C GLY A 80 9.71 -11.23 11.23
N ASP A 81 8.63 -11.94 10.92
CA ASP A 81 7.32 -11.31 10.66
C ASP A 81 6.68 -10.82 11.97
N ILE A 82 6.17 -9.60 11.94
CA ILE A 82 5.36 -9.02 13.02
C ILE A 82 3.90 -9.26 12.66
N ILE A 83 3.15 -9.97 13.48
CA ILE A 83 1.77 -10.37 13.20
C ILE A 83 0.83 -9.80 14.26
N GLY A 84 -0.31 -9.29 13.80
CA GLY A 84 -1.39 -8.77 14.61
C GLY A 84 -1.24 -7.29 14.95
N LEU A 85 -2.39 -6.65 15.13
CA LEU A 85 -2.54 -5.20 15.21
C LEU A 85 -1.69 -4.57 16.33
N GLU A 86 -1.72 -5.12 17.54
CA GLU A 86 -0.95 -4.58 18.66
C GLU A 86 0.57 -4.70 18.45
N ASN A 87 1.04 -5.82 17.91
CA ASN A 87 2.45 -6.00 17.62
C ASN A 87 2.90 -5.07 16.49
N PHE A 88 2.07 -4.89 15.46
CA PHE A 88 2.29 -3.98 14.35
C PHE A 88 2.36 -2.52 14.84
N LYS A 89 1.42 -2.10 15.68
CA LYS A 89 1.41 -0.79 16.33
C LYS A 89 2.67 -0.56 17.15
N ASN A 90 3.05 -1.52 18.00
CA ASN A 90 4.25 -1.44 18.81
C ASN A 90 5.52 -1.36 17.96
N TYR A 91 5.59 -2.10 16.85
CA TYR A 91 6.72 -2.05 15.92
C TYR A 91 6.91 -0.64 15.34
N TYR A 92 5.86 -0.03 14.80
CA TYR A 92 5.96 1.32 14.24
C TYR A 92 6.09 2.42 15.29
N ASN A 93 5.62 2.18 16.51
CA ASN A 93 5.83 3.13 17.61
C ASN A 93 7.32 3.34 17.94
N ASN A 94 8.20 2.36 17.67
CA ASN A 94 9.65 2.55 17.85
C ASN A 94 10.20 3.68 16.98
N TYR A 95 9.64 3.92 15.79
CA TYR A 95 10.04 5.07 14.97
C TYR A 95 9.64 6.39 15.62
N LEU A 96 8.49 6.46 16.26
CA LEU A 96 8.04 7.66 16.96
C LEU A 96 8.80 7.89 18.26
N THR A 97 9.16 6.84 18.99
CA THR A 97 9.98 6.97 20.21
C THR A 97 11.43 7.29 19.91
N GLY A 98 11.97 6.74 18.84
CA GLY A 98 13.36 6.95 18.43
C GLY A 98 13.65 8.30 17.80
N PHE A 99 12.63 8.93 17.17
CA PHE A 99 12.78 10.15 16.39
C PHE A 99 11.64 11.12 16.73
N SER A 100 11.93 12.12 17.59
CA SER A 100 10.89 13.08 18.02
C SER A 100 10.48 14.06 16.92
N ASP A 101 11.37 14.31 15.97
CA ASP A 101 11.25 15.19 14.81
C ASP A 101 11.05 14.42 13.49
N ALA A 102 10.52 13.18 13.56
CA ALA A 102 10.27 12.34 12.39
C ALA A 102 9.45 13.07 11.33
N GLU A 103 9.96 13.09 10.09
CA GLU A 103 9.28 13.55 8.90
C GLU A 103 9.16 12.40 7.90
N PHE A 104 7.93 12.08 7.49
CA PHE A 104 7.63 11.02 6.54
C PHE A 104 6.90 11.57 5.32
N THR A 105 7.38 11.22 4.14
CA THR A 105 6.78 11.65 2.87
C THR A 105 6.59 10.46 1.95
N ILE A 106 5.37 10.23 1.51
CA ILE A 106 5.09 9.34 0.37
C ILE A 106 5.37 10.14 -0.90
N VAL A 107 6.39 9.73 -1.65
CA VAL A 107 6.85 10.40 -2.87
C VAL A 107 5.99 9.98 -4.05
N ASP A 108 5.66 8.69 -4.12
CA ASP A 108 4.83 8.09 -5.14
C ASP A 108 4.16 6.83 -4.60
N ILE A 109 2.95 6.54 -5.07
CA ILE A 109 2.20 5.33 -4.74
C ILE A 109 1.34 4.92 -5.92
N PHE A 110 1.39 3.65 -6.27
CA PHE A 110 0.60 3.06 -7.35
C PHE A 110 0.27 1.61 -7.02
N GLY A 111 -0.64 1.01 -7.79
CA GLY A 111 -1.02 -0.37 -7.53
C GLY A 111 -1.98 -0.96 -8.54
N GLN A 112 -2.43 -2.17 -8.23
CA GLN A 112 -3.47 -2.87 -8.99
C GLN A 112 -4.27 -3.76 -8.03
N GLY A 113 -5.59 -3.58 -8.01
CA GLY A 113 -6.48 -4.34 -7.13
C GLY A 113 -6.16 -4.11 -5.66
N ASP A 114 -5.80 -5.17 -4.95
CA ASP A 114 -5.46 -5.19 -3.53
C ASP A 114 -3.97 -5.00 -3.22
N LYS A 115 -3.15 -4.78 -4.24
CA LYS A 115 -1.70 -4.61 -4.12
C LYS A 115 -1.26 -3.22 -4.51
N MET A 116 -0.46 -2.60 -3.63
CA MET A 116 0.11 -1.29 -3.88
C MET A 116 1.62 -1.32 -3.58
N VAL A 117 2.30 -0.35 -4.16
CA VAL A 117 3.72 -0.07 -3.90
C VAL A 117 3.83 1.41 -3.63
N LYS A 118 4.48 1.79 -2.53
CA LYS A 118 4.85 3.17 -2.25
C LYS A 118 6.37 3.34 -2.31
N HIS A 119 6.81 4.49 -2.81
CA HIS A 119 8.15 5.04 -2.59
C HIS A 119 8.04 6.13 -1.52
N TRP A 120 8.90 6.10 -0.52
CA TRP A 120 8.85 7.01 0.62
C TRP A 120 10.23 7.53 1.03
N ASN A 121 10.22 8.69 1.69
CA ASN A 121 11.37 9.26 2.39
C ASN A 121 11.05 9.37 3.89
N PHE A 122 12.06 9.14 4.72
CA PHE A 122 12.01 9.34 6.15
C PHE A 122 13.23 10.12 6.59
N LYS A 123 13.02 11.15 7.41
CA LYS A 123 14.05 11.96 8.05
C LYS A 123 13.77 12.09 9.53
N GLY A 124 14.81 12.30 10.32
CA GLY A 124 14.67 12.54 11.74
C GLY A 124 16.01 12.49 12.45
N THR A 125 16.00 12.96 13.69
CA THR A 125 17.14 12.88 14.60
C THR A 125 16.90 11.76 15.60
N HIS A 126 17.83 10.82 15.71
CA HIS A 126 17.75 9.72 16.67
C HIS A 126 18.02 10.23 18.08
N ASP A 127 17.01 10.76 18.72
CA ASP A 127 17.03 11.43 20.02
C ASP A 127 16.31 10.66 21.14
N GLY A 128 15.74 9.48 20.84
CA GLY A 128 15.09 8.58 21.78
C GLY A 128 15.52 7.12 21.63
N ASP A 129 14.86 6.20 22.35
CA ASP A 129 15.08 4.76 22.19
C ASP A 129 14.49 4.26 20.88
N PHE A 130 15.30 3.56 20.08
CA PHE A 130 14.89 2.94 18.83
C PHE A 130 15.23 1.44 18.86
N PHE A 131 14.23 0.61 19.05
CA PHE A 131 14.38 -0.84 19.22
C PHE A 131 15.43 -1.23 20.26
N GLY A 132 15.48 -0.54 21.40
CA GLY A 132 16.44 -0.78 22.47
C GLY A 132 17.83 -0.18 22.23
N VAL A 133 18.01 0.58 21.15
CA VAL A 133 19.24 1.36 20.90
C VAL A 133 19.08 2.75 21.49
N PRO A 134 19.90 3.15 22.44
CA PRO A 134 19.85 4.50 23.01
C PRO A 134 20.14 5.59 21.98
N ALA A 135 19.59 6.78 22.20
CA ALA A 135 19.77 7.94 21.35
C ALA A 135 21.22 8.18 20.96
N THR A 136 21.51 8.29 19.68
CA THR A 136 22.87 8.60 19.15
C THR A 136 23.05 10.08 18.85
N GLY A 137 21.97 10.87 18.82
CA GLY A 137 21.96 12.27 18.40
C GLY A 137 22.28 12.48 16.92
N LYS A 138 22.27 11.41 16.12
CA LYS A 138 22.53 11.47 14.67
C LYS A 138 21.25 11.66 13.90
N SER A 139 21.33 12.44 12.82
CA SER A 139 20.23 12.59 11.88
C SER A 139 20.32 11.55 10.78
N VAL A 140 19.15 11.12 10.32
CA VAL A 140 18.99 10.21 9.18
C VAL A 140 18.18 10.87 8.07
N ASP A 141 18.52 10.54 6.82
CA ASP A 141 17.76 10.87 5.62
C ASP A 141 17.81 9.64 4.71
N ILE A 142 16.71 8.89 4.69
CA ILE A 142 16.64 7.61 4.02
C ILE A 142 15.39 7.54 3.13
N SER A 143 15.47 6.69 2.13
CA SER A 143 14.33 6.35 1.29
C SER A 143 14.13 4.85 1.23
N GLY A 144 12.91 4.45 0.90
CA GLY A 144 12.57 3.04 0.76
C GLY A 144 11.33 2.84 -0.08
N THR A 145 11.00 1.57 -0.24
CA THR A 145 9.80 1.11 -0.94
C THR A 145 9.08 0.12 -0.05
N THR A 146 7.75 0.22 0.01
CA THR A 146 6.91 -0.75 0.71
C THR A 146 6.01 -1.47 -0.27
N LEU A 147 6.00 -2.80 -0.22
CA LEU A 147 4.94 -3.61 -0.82
C LEU A 147 3.78 -3.67 0.16
N ILE A 148 2.57 -3.35 -0.33
CA ILE A 148 1.37 -3.23 0.49
C ILE A 148 0.33 -4.20 -0.04
N LYS A 149 -0.33 -4.91 0.87
CA LYS A 149 -1.53 -5.69 0.58
C LYS A 149 -2.71 -5.11 1.34
N MET A 150 -3.77 -4.81 0.59
CA MET A 150 -5.07 -4.40 1.14
C MET A 150 -5.99 -5.60 1.26
N LYS A 151 -6.95 -5.53 2.18
CA LYS A 151 -8.04 -6.49 2.34
C LYS A 151 -9.26 -5.74 2.87
N ASP A 152 -10.36 -5.81 2.12
CA ASP A 152 -11.63 -5.15 2.50
C ASP A 152 -11.47 -3.65 2.84
N GLY A 153 -10.62 -2.93 2.09
CA GLY A 153 -10.32 -1.51 2.30
C GLY A 153 -9.38 -1.21 3.47
N LYS A 154 -8.78 -2.23 4.11
CA LYS A 154 -7.85 -2.10 5.24
C LYS A 154 -6.45 -2.56 4.85
N ILE A 155 -5.45 -2.02 5.51
CA ILE A 155 -4.05 -2.45 5.37
C ILE A 155 -3.90 -3.82 6.03
N ALA A 156 -3.53 -4.85 5.25
CA ALA A 156 -3.44 -6.22 5.71
C ALA A 156 -1.99 -6.73 5.82
N ALA A 157 -1.09 -6.22 4.99
CA ALA A 157 0.33 -6.53 5.12
C ALA A 157 1.19 -5.42 4.50
N GLU A 158 2.37 -5.24 5.06
CA GLU A 158 3.42 -4.37 4.56
C GLU A 158 4.76 -5.09 4.55
N GLN A 159 5.60 -4.78 3.57
CA GLN A 159 6.98 -5.23 3.51
C GLN A 159 7.86 -4.09 3.04
N ASP A 160 8.70 -3.59 3.95
CA ASP A 160 9.60 -2.48 3.68
C ASP A 160 10.94 -2.97 3.11
N TYR A 161 11.42 -2.24 2.10
CA TYR A 161 12.75 -2.40 1.51
C TYR A 161 13.47 -1.06 1.56
N MET A 162 14.63 -1.02 2.21
CA MET A 162 15.47 0.16 2.29
C MET A 162 16.94 -0.22 2.41
N ASP A 163 17.82 0.75 2.28
CA ASP A 163 19.26 0.58 2.56
C ASP A 163 19.52 0.55 4.07
N PHE A 164 19.40 -0.63 4.68
CA PHE A 164 19.69 -0.83 6.11
C PHE A 164 21.14 -0.52 6.45
N LEU A 165 22.09 -0.82 5.54
CA LEU A 165 23.51 -0.53 5.78
C LEU A 165 23.73 0.99 5.87
N GLY A 166 23.19 1.75 4.92
CA GLY A 166 23.21 3.21 4.92
C GLY A 166 22.53 3.79 6.15
N PHE A 167 21.37 3.25 6.54
CA PHE A 167 20.64 3.69 7.73
C PHE A 167 21.47 3.52 9.01
N TYR A 168 22.01 2.32 9.26
CA TYR A 168 22.85 2.09 10.45
C TYR A 168 24.16 2.87 10.43
N THR A 169 24.70 3.13 9.23
CA THR A 169 25.88 4.00 9.08
C THR A 169 25.57 5.43 9.48
N GLN A 170 24.43 5.99 9.04
CA GLN A 170 23.99 7.33 9.42
C GLN A 170 23.76 7.43 10.94
N LEU A 171 23.20 6.40 11.57
CA LEU A 171 23.03 6.31 13.02
C LEU A 171 24.36 6.17 13.79
N GLY A 172 25.46 5.88 13.10
CA GLY A 172 26.77 5.65 13.73
C GLY A 172 26.89 4.33 14.48
N LEU A 173 26.03 3.35 14.14
CA LEU A 173 25.98 2.03 14.80
C LEU A 173 26.88 0.98 14.14
N LEU A 174 27.38 1.26 12.94
CA LEU A 174 28.39 0.43 12.29
C LEU A 174 29.76 1.03 12.56
N GLY A 175 30.69 0.21 13.08
CA GLY A 175 32.04 0.65 13.38
C GLY A 175 32.72 1.30 12.16
N GLN A 176 33.40 2.40 12.42
CA GLN A 176 34.32 3.02 11.45
C GLN A 176 35.55 2.16 11.27
#